data_fcda210d44439eee60525df1ed482acd
#
_entry.id   fcda210d44439eee60525df1ed482acd
#
_cell.length_a   1.000
_cell.length_b   1.000
_cell.length_c   1.000
_cell.angle_alpha   90.00
_cell.angle_beta   90.00
_cell.angle_gamma   90.00
#
_symmetry.space_group_name_H-M   'P 1'
#
loop_
_entity.id
_entity.type
_entity.pdbx_description
1 polymer ?
#
loop_
_entity_poly.entity_id
_entity_poly.type
_entity_poly.pdbx_seq_one_letter_code
_entity_poly.pdbx_strand_id
1 'polypeptide(L)'
;MIPLKDDNPTSSRPIVTYFLIGICVAVFLMEIGSESYKTGYLFFRYGLIPSVLMGHGHDHLPRDFFVLPAYLTIITSMFMHGGWIHLIGNMWYMKIFADNIEDNLGSRNFIIFYILCGIGAAMAQVLMDTHSQIPMVGASGAIGGVLGAYLINHPNARVLVLIPYIIITIIKIRALYVLGFWFILQFISSGGGVAYAAHIGGFVSGMILILFFNKKSKRKNKIVKGPWS
;
A
#
# COMPACT_ATOMS: atom_id res chain seq x y z
N MET A 1 -17.03 -4.21 4.29
CA MET A 1 -17.09 -2.72 4.20
C MET A 1 -16.15 -2.26 3.10
N ILE A 2 -16.66 -1.52 2.12
CA ILE A 2 -15.88 -1.03 0.98
C ILE A 2 -15.83 0.51 1.09
N PRO A 3 -14.65 1.12 1.31
CA PRO A 3 -14.54 2.58 1.35
C PRO A 3 -14.75 3.14 -0.07
N LEU A 4 -15.54 4.19 -0.19
CA LEU A 4 -15.85 4.83 -1.48
C LEU A 4 -15.12 6.16 -1.64
N LYS A 5 -15.07 6.94 -0.56
CA LYS A 5 -14.47 8.28 -0.53
C LYS A 5 -14.32 8.71 0.93
N ASP A 6 -13.30 9.52 1.24
CA ASP A 6 -13.26 10.26 2.49
C ASP A 6 -13.84 11.70 2.33
N ASP A 7 -14.06 12.38 3.45
CA ASP A 7 -14.55 13.76 3.47
C ASP A 7 -13.44 14.75 3.90
N ASN A 8 -12.19 14.38 3.71
CA ASN A 8 -11.03 15.17 4.09
C ASN A 8 -10.40 15.82 2.84
N PRO A 9 -10.74 17.07 2.48
CA PRO A 9 -10.28 17.70 1.27
C PRO A 9 -8.79 18.02 1.33
N THR A 10 -8.08 17.78 0.24
CA THR A 10 -6.68 18.14 0.07
C THR A 10 -6.51 19.57 -0.44
N SER A 11 -5.41 20.21 -0.06
CA SER A 11 -5.04 21.57 -0.50
C SER A 11 -4.12 21.58 -1.71
N SER A 12 -3.42 20.50 -1.95
CA SER A 12 -2.49 20.31 -3.06
C SER A 12 -2.95 19.21 -4.02
N ARG A 13 -2.41 19.22 -5.26
CA ARG A 13 -2.67 18.15 -6.22
C ARG A 13 -1.80 16.93 -5.86
N PRO A 14 -2.36 15.72 -5.76
CA PRO A 14 -1.63 14.50 -5.39
C PRO A 14 -0.89 13.89 -6.59
N ILE A 15 0.19 14.54 -7.03
CA ILE A 15 0.93 14.20 -8.24
C ILE A 15 1.62 12.82 -8.10
N VAL A 16 2.27 12.58 -6.96
CA VAL A 16 2.98 11.31 -6.72
C VAL A 16 2.02 10.16 -6.54
N THR A 17 0.89 10.38 -5.88
CA THR A 17 -0.19 9.38 -5.76
C THR A 17 -0.63 8.89 -7.15
N TYR A 18 -0.98 9.80 -8.06
CA TYR A 18 -1.38 9.41 -9.42
C TYR A 18 -0.23 8.84 -10.25
N PHE A 19 1.01 9.31 -10.04
CA PHE A 19 2.18 8.76 -10.70
C PHE A 19 2.43 7.29 -10.28
N LEU A 20 2.34 6.97 -8.98
CA LEU A 20 2.46 5.62 -8.48
C LEU A 20 1.34 4.70 -8.98
N ILE A 21 0.09 5.20 -9.01
CA ILE A 21 -1.04 4.49 -9.63
C ILE A 21 -0.73 4.20 -11.10
N GLY A 22 -0.26 5.20 -11.84
CA GLY A 22 0.10 5.06 -13.25
C GLY A 22 1.19 4.01 -13.50
N ILE A 23 2.23 3.97 -12.66
CA ILE A 23 3.29 2.94 -12.74
C ILE A 23 2.71 1.55 -12.49
N CYS A 24 1.92 1.36 -11.42
CA CYS A 24 1.32 0.06 -11.12
C CYS A 24 0.43 -0.44 -12.27
N VAL A 25 -0.37 0.45 -12.87
CA VAL A 25 -1.20 0.10 -14.03
C VAL A 25 -0.34 -0.23 -15.25
N ALA A 26 0.69 0.57 -15.54
CA ALA A 26 1.57 0.32 -16.69
C ALA A 26 2.32 -1.01 -16.55
N VAL A 27 2.91 -1.27 -15.36
CA VAL A 27 3.58 -2.54 -15.07
C VAL A 27 2.62 -3.72 -15.26
N PHE A 28 1.42 -3.64 -14.69
CA PHE A 28 0.42 -4.70 -14.80
C PHE A 28 -0.01 -4.95 -16.26
N LEU A 29 -0.18 -3.91 -17.07
CA LEU A 29 -0.50 -4.08 -18.49
C LEU A 29 0.66 -4.74 -19.26
N MET A 30 1.90 -4.45 -18.89
CA MET A 30 3.07 -5.15 -19.45
C MET A 30 3.12 -6.62 -18.99
N GLU A 31 2.77 -6.90 -17.72
CA GLU A 31 2.73 -8.25 -17.17
C GLU A 31 1.73 -9.12 -17.93
N ILE A 32 0.47 -8.70 -18.05
CA ILE A 32 -0.60 -9.49 -18.70
C ILE A 32 -0.36 -9.70 -20.21
N GLY A 33 0.42 -8.83 -20.85
CA GLY A 33 0.84 -8.97 -22.24
C GLY A 33 1.96 -10.01 -22.45
N SER A 34 2.57 -10.53 -21.38
CA SER A 34 3.68 -11.46 -21.43
C SER A 34 3.23 -12.92 -21.28
N GLU A 35 3.81 -13.84 -22.08
CA GLU A 35 3.62 -15.29 -21.88
C GLU A 35 4.09 -15.73 -20.50
N SER A 36 5.11 -15.08 -19.94
CA SER A 36 5.63 -15.37 -18.61
C SER A 36 4.63 -15.06 -17.49
N TYR A 37 3.63 -14.20 -17.71
CA TYR A 37 2.53 -13.96 -16.77
C TYR A 37 1.66 -15.20 -16.62
N LYS A 38 1.30 -15.86 -17.73
CA LYS A 38 0.46 -17.07 -17.74
C LYS A 38 1.10 -18.23 -16.97
N THR A 39 2.43 -18.29 -16.96
CA THR A 39 3.19 -19.31 -16.24
C THR A 39 3.55 -18.91 -14.81
N GLY A 40 3.27 -17.66 -14.41
CA GLY A 40 3.65 -17.11 -13.11
C GLY A 40 5.14 -16.78 -12.96
N TYR A 41 5.98 -17.03 -13.97
CA TYR A 41 7.45 -16.84 -13.89
C TYR A 41 7.86 -15.38 -13.62
N LEU A 42 7.05 -14.39 -14.03
CA LEU A 42 7.35 -12.99 -13.71
C LEU A 42 7.39 -12.73 -12.22
N PHE A 43 6.48 -13.36 -11.46
CA PHE A 43 6.43 -13.18 -10.00
C PHE A 43 7.67 -13.75 -9.31
N PHE A 44 8.23 -14.85 -9.82
CA PHE A 44 9.49 -15.40 -9.31
C PHE A 44 10.71 -14.55 -9.70
N ARG A 45 10.67 -13.86 -10.84
CA ARG A 45 11.79 -13.03 -11.32
C ARG A 45 11.88 -11.66 -10.64
N TYR A 46 10.74 -11.04 -10.36
CA TYR A 46 10.66 -9.64 -9.94
C TYR A 46 9.91 -9.45 -8.61
N GLY A 47 9.20 -10.46 -8.14
CA GLY A 47 8.60 -10.50 -6.82
C GLY A 47 9.62 -10.75 -5.73
N LEU A 48 9.31 -10.35 -4.52
CA LEU A 48 10.14 -10.61 -3.36
C LEU A 48 9.94 -12.06 -2.88
N ILE A 49 11.00 -12.86 -2.86
CA ILE A 49 11.00 -14.21 -2.31
C ILE A 49 11.87 -14.22 -1.06
N PRO A 50 11.30 -14.46 0.13
CA PRO A 50 12.04 -14.44 1.39
C PRO A 50 13.28 -15.32 1.39
N SER A 51 13.17 -16.58 0.96
CA SER A 51 14.30 -17.53 0.93
C SER A 51 15.44 -17.04 0.04
N VAL A 52 15.14 -16.42 -1.09
CA VAL A 52 16.15 -15.88 -2.02
C VAL A 52 16.82 -14.65 -1.44
N LEU A 53 16.05 -13.76 -0.81
CA LEU A 53 16.57 -12.56 -0.15
C LEU A 53 17.53 -12.92 1.00
N MET A 54 17.20 -13.97 1.75
CA MET A 54 18.00 -14.47 2.88
C MET A 54 19.17 -15.37 2.49
N GLY A 55 19.34 -15.62 1.17
CA GLY A 55 20.45 -16.42 0.64
C GLY A 55 20.25 -17.94 0.66
N HIS A 56 19.06 -18.41 1.04
CA HIS A 56 18.72 -19.86 1.03
C HIS A 56 18.46 -20.39 -0.38
N GLY A 57 18.16 -19.50 -1.35
CA GLY A 57 17.85 -19.88 -2.73
C GLY A 57 16.39 -20.32 -2.89
N HIS A 58 16.15 -21.09 -3.96
CA HIS A 58 14.83 -21.63 -4.30
C HIS A 58 15.00 -23.09 -4.79
N ASP A 59 14.19 -24.02 -4.28
CA ASP A 59 14.40 -25.48 -4.48
C ASP A 59 14.25 -25.91 -5.95
N HIS A 60 13.36 -25.23 -6.70
CA HIS A 60 13.01 -25.63 -8.08
C HIS A 60 13.50 -24.66 -9.15
N LEU A 61 14.15 -23.54 -8.77
CA LEU A 61 14.63 -22.54 -9.72
C LEU A 61 16.16 -22.38 -9.58
N PRO A 62 16.90 -22.45 -10.69
CA PRO A 62 18.34 -22.23 -10.66
C PRO A 62 18.67 -20.77 -10.35
N ARG A 63 19.90 -20.52 -9.87
CA ARG A 63 20.33 -19.16 -9.46
C ARG A 63 20.33 -18.15 -10.60
N ASP A 64 20.65 -18.58 -11.80
CA ASP A 64 20.66 -17.78 -13.02
C ASP A 64 19.24 -17.41 -13.54
N PHE A 65 18.21 -18.01 -12.97
CA PHE A 65 16.82 -17.60 -13.21
C PHE A 65 16.55 -16.20 -12.67
N PHE A 66 17.19 -15.81 -11.57
CA PHE A 66 17.00 -14.53 -10.91
C PHE A 66 17.83 -13.43 -11.59
N VAL A 67 17.18 -12.61 -12.40
CA VAL A 67 17.84 -11.57 -13.21
C VAL A 67 18.22 -10.31 -12.42
N LEU A 68 17.64 -10.13 -11.22
CA LEU A 68 17.92 -9.00 -10.35
C LEU A 68 18.58 -9.46 -9.04
N PRO A 69 19.46 -8.64 -8.45
CA PRO A 69 19.86 -8.82 -7.06
C PRO A 69 18.63 -8.87 -6.15
N ALA A 70 18.57 -9.84 -5.22
CA ALA A 70 17.39 -10.10 -4.40
C ALA A 70 16.87 -8.86 -3.64
N TYR A 71 17.78 -7.98 -3.17
CA TYR A 71 17.37 -6.75 -2.47
C TYR A 71 16.61 -5.76 -3.36
N LEU A 72 16.80 -5.77 -4.67
CA LEU A 72 16.04 -4.93 -5.60
C LEU A 72 14.60 -5.42 -5.76
N THR A 73 14.35 -6.71 -5.52
CA THR A 73 12.99 -7.25 -5.58
C THR A 73 12.08 -6.71 -4.48
N ILE A 74 12.63 -6.15 -3.40
CA ILE A 74 11.86 -5.40 -2.40
C ILE A 74 11.11 -4.24 -3.07
N ILE A 75 11.74 -3.57 -4.04
CA ILE A 75 11.15 -2.41 -4.72
C ILE A 75 10.28 -2.87 -5.91
N THR A 76 10.78 -3.78 -6.75
CA THR A 76 10.04 -4.22 -7.93
C THR A 76 8.72 -4.89 -7.56
N SER A 77 8.71 -5.69 -6.50
CA SER A 77 7.51 -6.37 -6.00
C SER A 77 6.36 -5.42 -5.65
N MET A 78 6.68 -4.19 -5.21
CA MET A 78 5.67 -3.18 -4.84
C MET A 78 4.84 -2.69 -6.04
N PHE A 79 5.28 -2.92 -7.26
CA PHE A 79 4.59 -2.44 -8.47
C PHE A 79 3.91 -3.55 -9.26
N MET A 80 4.19 -4.81 -8.93
CA MET A 80 3.60 -5.98 -9.58
C MET A 80 2.23 -6.35 -8.97
N HIS A 81 1.36 -6.96 -9.77
CA HIS A 81 0.04 -7.37 -9.28
C HIS A 81 -0.40 -8.72 -9.86
N GLY A 82 -0.86 -9.62 -8.97
CA GLY A 82 -1.26 -10.99 -9.33
C GLY A 82 -2.60 -11.12 -10.07
N GLY A 83 -3.29 -9.99 -10.40
CA GLY A 83 -4.55 -10.00 -11.15
C GLY A 83 -5.32 -8.70 -11.02
N TRP A 84 -6.39 -8.58 -11.83
CA TRP A 84 -7.22 -7.37 -11.92
C TRP A 84 -7.81 -6.93 -10.58
N ILE A 85 -8.37 -7.86 -9.81
CA ILE A 85 -8.99 -7.53 -8.51
C ILE A 85 -7.93 -7.00 -7.54
N HIS A 86 -6.72 -7.58 -7.56
CA HIS A 86 -5.59 -7.16 -6.75
C HIS A 86 -5.14 -5.74 -7.12
N LEU A 87 -4.96 -5.45 -8.42
CA LEU A 87 -4.61 -4.11 -8.88
C LEU A 87 -5.69 -3.09 -8.52
N ILE A 88 -6.95 -3.37 -8.91
CA ILE A 88 -8.07 -2.44 -8.68
C ILE A 88 -8.22 -2.13 -7.19
N GLY A 89 -8.15 -3.14 -6.33
CA GLY A 89 -8.22 -2.96 -4.88
C GLY A 89 -7.11 -2.04 -4.35
N ASN A 90 -5.86 -2.27 -4.77
CA ASN A 90 -4.74 -1.43 -4.39
C ASN A 90 -4.89 0.02 -4.86
N MET A 91 -5.20 0.23 -6.14
CA MET A 91 -5.37 1.57 -6.71
C MET A 91 -6.55 2.31 -6.10
N TRP A 92 -7.59 1.58 -5.75
CA TRP A 92 -8.77 2.12 -5.07
C TRP A 92 -8.44 2.70 -3.68
N TYR A 93 -7.77 1.91 -2.84
CA TYR A 93 -7.34 2.37 -1.52
C TYR A 93 -6.31 3.50 -1.62
N MET A 94 -5.38 3.39 -2.55
CA MET A 94 -4.39 4.44 -2.79
C MET A 94 -5.05 5.77 -3.18
N LYS A 95 -6.04 5.74 -4.08
CA LYS A 95 -6.77 6.94 -4.51
C LYS A 95 -7.53 7.62 -3.37
N ILE A 96 -8.06 6.84 -2.39
CA ILE A 96 -8.89 7.41 -1.31
C ILE A 96 -8.05 8.00 -0.18
N PHE A 97 -6.88 7.42 0.14
CA PHE A 97 -6.16 7.74 1.35
C PHE A 97 -4.78 8.38 1.12
N ALA A 98 -4.15 8.12 -0.03
CA ALA A 98 -2.78 8.54 -0.25
C ALA A 98 -2.66 10.04 -0.55
N ASP A 99 -3.64 10.65 -1.18
CA ASP A 99 -3.67 12.07 -1.50
C ASP A 99 -3.56 12.95 -0.24
N ASN A 100 -4.22 12.57 0.83
CA ASN A 100 -4.18 13.27 2.11
C ASN A 100 -2.81 13.16 2.79
N ILE A 101 -2.15 12.01 2.66
CA ILE A 101 -0.80 11.84 3.22
C ILE A 101 0.23 12.57 2.35
N GLU A 102 0.06 12.57 1.03
CA GLU A 102 0.89 13.39 0.13
C GLU A 102 0.72 14.88 0.43
N ASP A 103 -0.52 15.36 0.67
CA ASP A 103 -0.80 16.76 1.04
C ASP A 103 -0.10 17.15 2.35
N ASN A 104 -0.09 16.26 3.33
CA ASN A 104 0.55 16.48 4.62
C ASN A 104 2.07 16.53 4.54
N LEU A 105 2.68 15.64 3.74
CA LEU A 105 4.13 15.46 3.66
C LEU A 105 4.78 16.31 2.56
N GLY A 106 4.02 16.64 1.54
CA GLY A 106 4.48 17.11 0.23
C GLY A 106 5.02 15.95 -0.62
N SER A 107 4.92 16.08 -1.94
CA SER A 107 5.19 15.00 -2.90
C SER A 107 6.57 14.35 -2.74
N ARG A 108 7.63 15.14 -2.48
CA ARG A 108 9.00 14.62 -2.30
C ARG A 108 9.12 13.70 -1.08
N ASN A 109 8.57 14.10 0.05
CA ASN A 109 8.64 13.29 1.26
C ASN A 109 7.69 12.10 1.18
N PHE A 110 6.57 12.25 0.49
CA PHE A 110 5.60 11.18 0.33
C PHE A 110 6.18 9.99 -0.45
N ILE A 111 6.95 10.21 -1.52
CA ILE A 111 7.58 9.10 -2.24
C ILE A 111 8.58 8.34 -1.36
N ILE A 112 9.39 9.08 -0.57
CA ILE A 112 10.33 8.46 0.38
C ILE A 112 9.57 7.67 1.45
N PHE A 113 8.52 8.27 2.00
CA PHE A 113 7.65 7.63 2.99
C PHE A 113 7.03 6.34 2.45
N TYR A 114 6.47 6.38 1.24
CA TYR A 114 5.85 5.23 0.57
C TYR A 114 6.83 4.07 0.39
N ILE A 115 8.05 4.36 -0.10
CA ILE A 115 9.10 3.35 -0.27
C ILE A 115 9.53 2.76 1.08
N LEU A 116 9.72 3.58 2.10
CA LEU A 116 10.09 3.10 3.44
C LEU A 116 9.01 2.23 4.06
N CYS A 117 7.72 2.56 3.86
CA CYS A 117 6.60 1.71 4.28
C CYS A 117 6.63 0.36 3.56
N GLY A 118 6.92 0.36 2.25
CA GLY A 118 7.06 -0.87 1.47
C GLY A 118 8.23 -1.74 1.93
N ILE A 119 9.37 -1.14 2.26
CA ILE A 119 10.52 -1.85 2.85
C ILE A 119 10.13 -2.46 4.20
N GLY A 120 9.47 -1.69 5.08
CA GLY A 120 8.99 -2.20 6.38
C GLY A 120 8.00 -3.35 6.25
N ALA A 121 7.11 -3.27 5.26
CA ALA A 121 6.19 -4.35 4.92
C ALA A 121 6.92 -5.61 4.45
N ALA A 122 7.88 -5.45 3.54
CA ALA A 122 8.71 -6.53 3.02
C ALA A 122 9.49 -7.23 4.13
N MET A 123 10.12 -6.45 5.00
CA MET A 123 10.87 -7.01 6.14
C MET A 123 9.98 -7.77 7.12
N ALA A 124 8.78 -7.27 7.41
CA ALA A 124 7.83 -7.99 8.26
C ALA A 124 7.44 -9.36 7.67
N GLN A 125 7.21 -9.43 6.36
CA GLN A 125 6.89 -10.68 5.67
C GLN A 125 8.08 -11.65 5.68
N VAL A 126 9.28 -11.15 5.40
CA VAL A 126 10.50 -11.96 5.42
C VAL A 126 10.78 -12.53 6.82
N LEU A 127 10.63 -11.71 7.86
CA LEU A 127 10.85 -12.14 9.24
C LEU A 127 9.81 -13.15 9.73
N MET A 128 8.61 -13.13 9.15
CA MET A 128 7.56 -14.11 9.50
C MET A 128 7.92 -15.51 9.01
N ASP A 129 8.52 -15.63 7.82
CA ASP A 129 9.04 -16.90 7.29
C ASP A 129 10.21 -16.64 6.32
N THR A 130 11.43 -16.77 6.86
CA THR A 130 12.69 -16.57 6.11
C THR A 130 12.95 -17.64 5.06
N HIS A 131 12.27 -18.78 5.13
CA HIS A 131 12.42 -19.90 4.19
C HIS A 131 11.31 -19.95 3.15
N SER A 132 10.33 -19.03 3.22
CA SER A 132 9.26 -19.01 2.24
C SER A 132 9.78 -18.82 0.82
N GLN A 133 9.37 -19.71 -0.08
CA GLN A 133 9.67 -19.68 -1.51
C GLN A 133 8.55 -19.07 -2.35
N ILE A 134 7.51 -18.55 -1.69
CA ILE A 134 6.37 -17.94 -2.35
C ILE A 134 6.72 -16.48 -2.67
N PRO A 135 6.63 -16.05 -3.95
CA PRO A 135 6.88 -14.67 -4.31
C PRO A 135 5.78 -13.75 -3.76
N MET A 136 6.18 -12.69 -3.08
CA MET A 136 5.30 -11.62 -2.64
C MET A 136 5.30 -10.51 -3.70
N VAL A 137 4.12 -10.07 -4.09
CA VAL A 137 3.89 -8.97 -5.04
C VAL A 137 2.72 -8.11 -4.59
N GLY A 138 2.74 -6.82 -4.91
CA GLY A 138 1.66 -5.88 -4.67
C GLY A 138 2.08 -4.62 -3.92
N ALA A 139 1.41 -3.53 -4.25
CA ALA A 139 1.57 -2.24 -3.58
C ALA A 139 1.00 -2.23 -2.14
N SER A 140 0.24 -3.28 -1.77
CA SER A 140 -0.62 -3.31 -0.58
C SER A 140 0.13 -3.13 0.75
N GLY A 141 1.39 -3.60 0.83
CA GLY A 141 2.21 -3.38 2.01
C GLY A 141 2.54 -1.90 2.23
N ALA A 142 2.97 -1.19 1.18
CA ALA A 142 3.22 0.25 1.24
C ALA A 142 1.92 1.05 1.45
N ILE A 143 0.83 0.63 0.81
CA ILE A 143 -0.51 1.20 1.02
C ILE A 143 -0.95 0.99 2.47
N GLY A 144 -0.69 -0.17 3.07
CA GLY A 144 -0.87 -0.40 4.50
C GLY A 144 -0.22 0.69 5.34
N GLY A 145 1.02 1.10 4.98
CA GLY A 145 1.71 2.21 5.62
C GLY A 145 1.00 3.55 5.44
N VAL A 146 0.47 3.83 4.26
CA VAL A 146 -0.37 5.02 4.01
C VAL A 146 -1.61 4.99 4.91
N LEU A 147 -2.27 3.83 5.05
CA LEU A 147 -3.44 3.68 5.93
C LEU A 147 -3.09 3.90 7.41
N GLY A 148 -1.94 3.37 7.85
CA GLY A 148 -1.43 3.59 9.21
C GLY A 148 -1.15 5.07 9.49
N ALA A 149 -0.52 5.77 8.55
CA ALA A 149 -0.29 7.20 8.63
C ALA A 149 -1.59 8.01 8.61
N TYR A 150 -2.55 7.63 7.78
CA TYR A 150 -3.88 8.26 7.72
C TYR A 150 -4.59 8.12 9.06
N LEU A 151 -4.53 6.94 9.68
CA LEU A 151 -5.13 6.70 11.00
C LEU A 151 -4.55 7.66 12.06
N ILE A 152 -3.26 7.91 12.06
CA ILE A 152 -2.61 8.82 13.00
C ILE A 152 -2.99 10.28 12.74
N ASN A 153 -2.99 10.72 11.48
CA ASN A 153 -3.18 12.12 11.13
C ASN A 153 -4.66 12.53 11.05
N HIS A 154 -5.54 11.60 10.66
CA HIS A 154 -6.95 11.89 10.34
C HIS A 154 -7.94 10.90 10.97
N PRO A 155 -7.80 10.51 12.27
CA PRO A 155 -8.64 9.48 12.90
C PRO A 155 -10.14 9.81 12.90
N ASN A 156 -10.47 11.08 12.91
CA ASN A 156 -11.84 11.58 12.97
C ASN A 156 -12.44 11.96 11.60
N ALA A 157 -11.65 11.91 10.52
CA ALA A 157 -12.15 12.09 9.16
C ALA A 157 -13.24 11.03 8.87
N ARG A 158 -14.26 11.39 8.12
CA ARG A 158 -15.35 10.47 7.81
C ARG A 158 -15.11 9.83 6.44
N VAL A 159 -15.23 8.53 6.41
CA VAL A 159 -15.14 7.73 5.20
C VAL A 159 -16.55 7.27 4.82
N LEU A 160 -16.94 7.53 3.58
CA LEU A 160 -18.17 7.00 3.00
C LEU A 160 -17.93 5.53 2.68
N VAL A 161 -18.70 4.64 3.30
CA VAL A 161 -18.51 3.19 3.23
C VAL A 161 -19.74 2.51 2.68
N LEU A 162 -19.55 1.64 1.69
CA LEU A 162 -20.57 0.72 1.22
C LEU A 162 -20.54 -0.54 2.08
N ILE A 163 -21.67 -0.89 2.65
CA ILE A 163 -21.88 -2.14 3.39
C ILE A 163 -22.77 -3.04 2.52
N PRO A 164 -22.20 -4.04 1.84
CA PRO A 164 -22.95 -5.00 1.02
C PRO A 164 -23.48 -6.11 1.94
N TYR A 165 -24.59 -5.84 2.60
CA TYR A 165 -25.31 -6.84 3.38
C TYR A 165 -26.70 -7.07 2.78
N ILE A 166 -27.70 -7.56 3.53
CA ILE A 166 -29.07 -7.82 3.03
C ILE A 166 -29.66 -6.58 2.32
N ILE A 167 -29.39 -5.39 2.85
CA ILE A 167 -29.71 -4.11 2.20
C ILE A 167 -28.40 -3.37 1.95
N ILE A 168 -28.14 -3.02 0.70
CA ILE A 168 -26.96 -2.21 0.34
C ILE A 168 -27.12 -0.83 0.98
N THR A 169 -26.25 -0.51 1.92
CA THR A 169 -26.31 0.73 2.69
C THR A 169 -24.99 1.50 2.54
N ILE A 170 -25.11 2.81 2.34
CA ILE A 170 -23.96 3.73 2.29
C ILE A 170 -24.02 4.63 3.52
N ILE A 171 -23.01 4.55 4.36
CA ILE A 171 -22.93 5.33 5.60
C ILE A 171 -21.57 6.00 5.75
N LYS A 172 -21.51 7.07 6.54
CA LYS A 172 -20.27 7.75 6.89
C LYS A 172 -19.75 7.22 8.23
N ILE A 173 -18.56 6.63 8.23
CA ILE A 173 -17.90 6.06 9.42
C ILE A 173 -16.59 6.81 9.63
N ARG A 174 -16.16 7.03 10.88
CA ARG A 174 -14.83 7.61 11.16
C ARG A 174 -13.72 6.70 10.66
N ALA A 175 -12.67 7.30 10.11
CA ALA A 175 -11.50 6.57 9.61
C ALA A 175 -10.91 5.61 10.66
N LEU A 176 -10.91 6.01 11.93
CA LEU A 176 -10.50 5.16 13.05
C LEU A 176 -11.16 3.78 13.01
N TYR A 177 -12.46 3.71 12.80
CA TYR A 177 -13.18 2.42 12.80
C TYR A 177 -12.99 1.65 11.49
N VAL A 178 -12.95 2.36 10.35
CA VAL A 178 -12.75 1.73 9.03
C VAL A 178 -11.37 1.11 8.94
N LEU A 179 -10.34 1.87 9.27
CA LEU A 179 -8.95 1.45 9.16
C LEU A 179 -8.55 0.50 10.30
N GLY A 180 -9.07 0.71 11.50
CA GLY A 180 -8.89 -0.22 12.63
C GLY A 180 -9.50 -1.59 12.32
N PHE A 181 -10.71 -1.63 11.75
CA PHE A 181 -11.33 -2.87 11.32
C PHE A 181 -10.53 -3.54 10.20
N TRP A 182 -10.07 -2.78 9.19
CA TRP A 182 -9.20 -3.30 8.14
C TRP A 182 -7.93 -3.93 8.72
N PHE A 183 -7.30 -3.25 9.70
CA PHE A 183 -6.09 -3.74 10.36
C PHE A 183 -6.34 -5.03 11.16
N ILE A 184 -7.44 -5.09 11.93
CA ILE A 184 -7.80 -6.28 12.70
C ILE A 184 -8.05 -7.48 11.79
N LEU A 185 -8.66 -7.27 10.62
CA LEU A 185 -8.88 -8.33 9.64
C LEU A 185 -7.57 -8.98 9.15
N GLN A 186 -6.43 -8.29 9.22
CA GLN A 186 -5.14 -8.88 8.82
C GLN A 186 -4.67 -10.00 9.78
N PHE A 187 -5.16 -10.03 11.03
CA PHE A 187 -4.83 -11.09 12.00
C PHE A 187 -5.79 -12.28 11.93
N ILE A 188 -7.01 -12.04 11.49
CA ILE A 188 -8.07 -13.07 11.50
C ILE A 188 -8.12 -13.79 10.16
N SER A 189 -7.79 -13.10 9.09
CA SER A 189 -7.80 -13.68 7.75
C SER A 189 -6.58 -14.57 7.54
N SER A 190 -6.81 -15.76 6.97
CA SER A 190 -5.75 -16.72 6.62
C SER A 190 -6.04 -17.33 5.25
N GLY A 191 -4.98 -17.56 4.47
CA GLY A 191 -5.09 -18.19 3.15
C GLY A 191 -5.23 -17.20 1.98
N GLY A 192 -5.50 -17.72 0.78
CA GLY A 192 -5.74 -16.89 -0.42
C GLY A 192 -4.51 -16.21 -1.03
N GLY A 193 -3.29 -16.57 -0.63
CA GLY A 193 -2.06 -16.00 -1.19
C GLY A 193 -1.82 -14.53 -0.80
N VAL A 194 -2.46 -14.04 0.26
CA VAL A 194 -2.29 -12.67 0.77
C VAL A 194 -1.17 -12.62 1.79
N ALA A 195 -0.24 -11.67 1.61
CA ALA A 195 0.88 -11.43 2.52
C ALA A 195 0.44 -10.58 3.73
N TYR A 196 -0.31 -11.17 4.66
CA TYR A 196 -0.88 -10.45 5.81
C TYR A 196 0.18 -9.82 6.70
N ALA A 197 1.32 -10.48 6.91
CA ALA A 197 2.43 -9.92 7.68
C ALA A 197 3.00 -8.65 7.03
N ALA A 198 3.05 -8.60 5.69
CA ALA A 198 3.42 -7.37 4.98
C ALA A 198 2.41 -6.24 5.21
N HIS A 199 1.12 -6.55 5.23
CA HIS A 199 0.09 -5.53 5.51
C HIS A 199 0.24 -4.96 6.92
N ILE A 200 0.41 -5.83 7.92
CA ILE A 200 0.62 -5.43 9.32
C ILE A 200 1.91 -4.63 9.46
N GLY A 201 3.02 -5.14 8.90
CA GLY A 201 4.32 -4.47 8.94
C GLY A 201 4.30 -3.11 8.27
N GLY A 202 3.67 -3.00 7.11
CA GLY A 202 3.48 -1.73 6.41
C GLY A 202 2.67 -0.74 7.24
N PHE A 203 1.52 -1.16 7.76
CA PHE A 203 0.63 -0.33 8.57
C PHE A 203 1.36 0.23 9.81
N VAL A 204 2.04 -0.63 10.57
CA VAL A 204 2.82 -0.22 11.74
C VAL A 204 3.99 0.68 11.36
N SER A 205 4.70 0.37 10.27
CA SER A 205 5.77 1.23 9.75
C SER A 205 5.25 2.62 9.41
N GLY A 206 4.08 2.71 8.77
CA GLY A 206 3.45 3.98 8.44
C GLY A 206 3.06 4.80 9.68
N MET A 207 2.48 4.15 10.70
CA MET A 207 2.17 4.79 11.98
C MET A 207 3.41 5.37 12.66
N ILE A 208 4.53 4.65 12.62
CA ILE A 208 5.78 5.08 13.23
C ILE A 208 6.43 6.19 12.40
N LEU A 209 6.62 5.96 11.10
CA LEU A 209 7.31 6.89 10.22
C LEU A 209 6.61 8.25 10.13
N ILE A 210 5.27 8.29 10.12
CA ILE A 210 4.55 9.56 10.02
C ILE A 210 4.88 10.52 11.17
N LEU A 211 5.21 10.01 12.35
CA LEU A 211 5.59 10.83 13.49
C LEU A 211 6.91 11.60 13.25
N PHE A 212 7.83 11.02 12.48
CA PHE A 212 9.10 11.63 12.11
C PHE A 212 8.96 12.55 10.89
N PHE A 213 8.08 12.23 9.97
CA PHE A 213 7.82 13.01 8.76
C PHE A 213 6.90 14.21 9.00
N ASN A 214 6.05 14.17 10.00
CA ASN A 214 5.19 15.28 10.39
C ASN A 214 6.06 16.44 10.94
N LYS A 215 6.71 17.16 10.05
CA LYS A 215 7.17 18.50 10.41
C LYS A 215 5.91 19.25 10.84
N LYS A 216 5.96 19.89 12.05
CA LYS A 216 4.91 20.82 12.48
C LYS A 216 4.61 21.75 11.31
N SER A 217 3.63 21.39 10.50
CA SER A 217 3.08 22.28 9.50
C SER A 217 2.59 23.46 10.31
N LYS A 218 3.27 24.60 10.22
CA LYS A 218 2.69 25.88 10.59
C LYS A 218 1.49 25.98 9.66
N ARG A 219 0.34 25.46 10.09
CA ARG A 219 -0.96 25.83 9.53
C ARG A 219 -0.96 27.36 9.54
N LYS A 220 -0.58 27.98 8.42
CA LYS A 220 -0.98 29.33 8.15
C LYS A 220 -2.50 29.27 8.14
N ASN A 221 -3.10 29.63 9.28
CA ASN A 221 -4.50 30.01 9.33
C ASN A 221 -4.65 31.16 8.33
N LYS A 222 -4.82 30.86 7.06
CA LYS A 222 -5.47 31.77 6.14
C LYS A 222 -6.90 31.85 6.65
N ILE A 223 -7.12 32.81 7.55
CA ILE A 223 -8.46 33.37 7.78
C ILE A 223 -8.84 33.89 6.40
N VAL A 224 -9.61 33.09 5.69
CA VAL A 224 -10.34 33.58 4.50
C VAL A 224 -11.32 34.59 5.08
N LYS A 225 -10.93 35.87 5.10
CA LYS A 225 -11.87 36.96 5.37
C LYS A 225 -12.93 36.82 4.30
N GLY A 226 -14.13 36.52 4.71
CA GLY A 226 -15.29 36.53 3.83
C GLY A 226 -15.47 37.93 3.25
N PRO A 227 -16.18 38.09 2.12
CA PRO A 227 -16.38 39.37 1.46
C PRO A 227 -17.11 40.43 2.34
N TRP A 228 -17.47 40.08 3.56
CA TRP A 228 -18.22 40.90 4.50
C TRP A 228 -17.53 41.08 5.86
N SER A 229 -16.23 40.81 6.00
CA SER A 229 -15.47 41.07 7.22
C SER A 229 -14.49 42.22 7.07
#